data_a823c23e0ca835a9c8ebac489d90bec5
#
_entry.id   a823c23e0ca835a9c8ebac489d90bec5
#
_cell.length_a   1.000
_cell.length_b   1.000
_cell.length_c   1.000
_cell.angle_alpha   90.00
_cell.angle_beta   90.00
_cell.angle_gamma   90.00
#
_symmetry.space_group_name_H-M   'P 1'
#
loop_
_entity.id
_entity.type
_entity.pdbx_description
1 polymer ?
#
loop_
_entity_poly.entity_id
_entity_poly.type
_entity_poly.pdbx_seq_one_letter_code
_entity_poly.pdbx_strand_id
1 'polypeptide(L)'
;MVIRKEKNREKVNLKKGIFILPNIFTSANLFAGCFSVFCSIDGQYEMAIISIIVAVFLDGLDGKVARATNAVSDFGKDYDSLCDLISFGVAPSILFYSWATNNFISEIDIKFIWLLSFFYIATTALRLARFNNHLVLKSENYFLGLPSPASATLVTVMIWQCVIHSFDGLNALITIAIFFLLASILMVSKIKYNSFKDLRTLNRMPFNGALLIPLIFILIIMDAPNVLSLLSIVYLVSGLFFASLEVFRNQIAKKEGNVSD
;
A
#
# COMPACT_ATOMS: atom_id res chain seq x y z
N MET A 1 -34.31 22.31 -33.13
CA MET A 1 -34.19 20.91 -32.60
C MET A 1 -32.80 20.32 -32.81
N VAL A 2 -32.04 20.67 -33.82
CA VAL A 2 -30.71 20.21 -34.16
C VAL A 2 -29.64 20.70 -33.16
N ILE A 3 -29.64 21.98 -32.80
CA ILE A 3 -28.64 22.60 -31.89
C ILE A 3 -28.66 21.99 -30.48
N ARG A 4 -29.81 21.50 -30.02
CA ARG A 4 -29.94 20.85 -28.70
C ARG A 4 -29.34 19.42 -28.68
N LYS A 5 -29.28 18.75 -29.83
CA LYS A 5 -28.64 17.42 -29.98
C LYS A 5 -27.13 17.50 -30.02
N GLU A 6 -26.54 18.52 -30.65
CA GLU A 6 -25.09 18.71 -30.68
C GLU A 6 -24.51 19.07 -29.30
N LYS A 7 -25.18 20.00 -28.60
CA LYS A 7 -24.76 20.37 -27.23
C LYS A 7 -24.83 19.22 -26.22
N ASN A 8 -25.73 18.25 -26.43
CA ASN A 8 -25.78 17.01 -25.63
C ASN A 8 -24.72 16.01 -26.05
N ARG A 9 -24.32 15.93 -27.33
CA ARG A 9 -23.22 15.08 -27.79
C ARG A 9 -21.86 15.56 -27.32
N GLU A 10 -21.60 16.88 -27.33
CA GLU A 10 -20.38 17.46 -26.77
C GLU A 10 -20.28 17.24 -25.24
N LYS A 11 -21.36 17.43 -24.49
CA LYS A 11 -21.38 17.15 -23.05
C LYS A 11 -21.17 15.66 -22.72
N VAL A 12 -21.64 14.73 -23.56
CA VAL A 12 -21.44 13.29 -23.40
C VAL A 12 -20.00 12.92 -23.75
N ASN A 13 -19.39 13.54 -24.77
CA ASN A 13 -17.99 13.28 -25.13
C ASN A 13 -17.01 13.86 -24.10
N LEU A 14 -17.28 15.04 -23.54
CA LEU A 14 -16.50 15.62 -22.45
C LEU A 14 -16.56 14.74 -21.18
N LYS A 15 -17.73 14.19 -20.83
CA LYS A 15 -17.85 13.24 -19.72
C LYS A 15 -17.10 11.95 -19.96
N LYS A 16 -17.08 11.40 -21.19
CA LYS A 16 -16.30 10.20 -21.51
C LYS A 16 -14.79 10.44 -21.43
N GLY A 17 -14.29 11.61 -21.84
CA GLY A 17 -12.87 11.96 -21.74
C GLY A 17 -12.37 12.13 -20.30
N ILE A 18 -13.21 12.57 -19.36
CA ILE A 18 -12.87 12.78 -17.95
C ILE A 18 -12.57 11.43 -17.23
N PHE A 19 -13.21 10.32 -17.63
CA PHE A 19 -12.94 8.98 -17.08
C PHE A 19 -11.60 8.38 -17.53
N ILE A 20 -11.01 8.89 -18.61
CA ILE A 20 -9.74 8.37 -19.13
C ILE A 20 -8.57 8.79 -18.22
N LEU A 21 -8.62 9.98 -17.64
CA LEU A 21 -7.51 10.54 -16.89
C LEU A 21 -7.11 9.71 -15.65
N PRO A 22 -8.03 9.30 -14.75
CA PRO A 22 -7.67 8.41 -13.65
C PRO A 22 -7.09 7.08 -14.14
N ASN A 23 -7.71 6.47 -15.17
CA ASN A 23 -7.28 5.18 -15.71
C ASN A 23 -5.86 5.21 -16.30
N ILE A 24 -5.36 6.37 -16.76
CA ILE A 24 -3.96 6.52 -17.19
C ILE A 24 -3.01 6.32 -16.00
N PHE A 25 -3.30 6.93 -14.85
CA PHE A 25 -2.48 6.76 -13.65
C PHE A 25 -2.55 5.32 -13.13
N THR A 26 -3.73 4.70 -13.13
CA THR A 26 -3.91 3.30 -12.77
C THR A 26 -3.14 2.36 -13.71
N SER A 27 -3.16 2.65 -15.03
CA SER A 27 -2.37 1.88 -16.01
C SER A 27 -0.86 2.11 -15.82
N ALA A 28 -0.45 3.32 -15.46
CA ALA A 28 0.96 3.62 -15.15
C ALA A 28 1.41 2.92 -13.85
N ASN A 29 0.53 2.81 -12.83
CA ASN A 29 0.74 1.99 -11.65
C ASN A 29 0.98 0.52 -12.04
N LEU A 30 0.10 -0.06 -12.86
CA LEU A 30 0.24 -1.42 -13.38
C LEU A 30 1.55 -1.61 -14.14
N PHE A 31 1.91 -0.66 -15.01
CA PHE A 31 3.16 -0.71 -15.76
C PHE A 31 4.38 -0.75 -14.82
N ALA A 32 4.41 0.12 -13.80
CA ALA A 32 5.49 0.14 -12.82
C ALA A 32 5.57 -1.18 -12.02
N GLY A 33 4.41 -1.76 -11.64
CA GLY A 33 4.36 -3.07 -10.99
C GLY A 33 4.90 -4.20 -11.88
N CYS A 34 4.48 -4.26 -13.13
CA CYS A 34 4.99 -5.24 -14.11
C CYS A 34 6.49 -5.05 -14.37
N PHE A 35 6.95 -3.81 -14.52
CA PHE A 35 8.37 -3.51 -14.70
C PHE A 35 9.20 -3.96 -13.50
N SER A 36 8.70 -3.77 -12.28
CA SER A 36 9.33 -4.30 -11.07
C SER A 36 9.48 -5.83 -11.11
N VAL A 37 8.45 -6.54 -11.59
CA VAL A 37 8.52 -8.03 -11.73
C VAL A 37 9.64 -8.42 -12.67
N PHE A 38 9.75 -7.80 -13.84
CA PHE A 38 10.82 -8.10 -14.79
C PHE A 38 12.20 -7.78 -14.22
N CYS A 39 12.39 -6.60 -13.61
CA CYS A 39 13.63 -6.24 -12.95
C CYS A 39 14.00 -7.21 -11.82
N SER A 40 13.02 -7.72 -11.07
CA SER A 40 13.25 -8.69 -10.00
C SER A 40 13.76 -10.02 -10.55
N ILE A 41 13.20 -10.49 -11.67
CA ILE A 41 13.64 -11.74 -12.34
C ILE A 41 15.05 -11.59 -12.89
N ASP A 42 15.38 -10.40 -13.44
CA ASP A 42 16.71 -10.08 -13.97
C ASP A 42 17.75 -9.80 -12.88
N GLY A 43 17.38 -9.87 -11.59
CA GLY A 43 18.28 -9.56 -10.46
C GLY A 43 18.58 -8.08 -10.25
N GLN A 44 17.86 -7.19 -10.94
CA GLN A 44 18.00 -5.74 -10.81
C GLN A 44 17.14 -5.21 -9.65
N TYR A 45 17.49 -5.61 -8.42
CA TYR A 45 16.64 -5.39 -7.24
C TYR A 45 16.39 -3.92 -6.93
N GLU A 46 17.37 -3.03 -7.09
CA GLU A 46 17.18 -1.60 -6.85
C GLU A 46 16.14 -0.98 -7.79
N MET A 47 16.22 -1.33 -9.10
CA MET A 47 15.23 -0.86 -10.08
C MET A 47 13.83 -1.41 -9.79
N ALA A 48 13.74 -2.67 -9.36
CA ALA A 48 12.49 -3.29 -8.96
C ALA A 48 11.86 -2.57 -7.77
N ILE A 49 12.66 -2.26 -6.75
CA ILE A 49 12.25 -1.54 -5.54
C ILE A 49 11.75 -0.14 -5.88
N ILE A 50 12.53 0.64 -6.63
CA ILE A 50 12.16 1.99 -7.06
C ILE A 50 10.84 1.95 -7.83
N SER A 51 10.64 0.94 -8.69
CA SER A 51 9.42 0.80 -9.49
C SER A 51 8.19 0.53 -8.62
N ILE A 52 8.29 -0.26 -7.54
CA ILE A 52 7.20 -0.44 -6.57
C ILE A 52 6.88 0.88 -5.85
N ILE A 53 7.90 1.65 -5.46
CA ILE A 53 7.70 2.95 -4.80
C ILE A 53 7.01 3.94 -5.76
N VAL A 54 7.39 3.94 -7.03
CA VAL A 54 6.72 4.74 -8.07
C VAL A 54 5.26 4.29 -8.24
N ALA A 55 4.99 2.97 -8.23
CA ALA A 55 3.63 2.45 -8.29
C ALA A 55 2.77 2.94 -7.12
N VAL A 56 3.30 2.94 -5.88
CA VAL A 56 2.61 3.47 -4.69
C VAL A 56 2.28 4.95 -4.84
N PHE A 57 3.19 5.73 -5.43
CA PHE A 57 2.95 7.15 -5.68
C PHE A 57 1.86 7.38 -6.73
N LEU A 58 1.87 6.60 -7.83
CA LEU A 58 0.88 6.68 -8.91
C LEU A 58 -0.52 6.28 -8.42
N ASP A 59 -0.66 5.23 -7.60
CA ASP A 59 -1.90 4.84 -6.91
C ASP A 59 -2.47 5.98 -6.05
N GLY A 60 -1.60 6.65 -5.28
CA GLY A 60 -2.03 7.81 -4.50
C GLY A 60 -2.53 8.99 -5.34
N LEU A 61 -2.06 9.13 -6.59
CA LEU A 61 -2.47 10.17 -7.53
C LEU A 61 -3.80 9.84 -8.21
N ASP A 62 -4.01 8.61 -8.70
CA ASP A 62 -5.23 8.25 -9.43
C ASP A 62 -6.47 8.40 -8.55
N GLY A 63 -6.42 7.95 -7.30
CA GLY A 63 -7.50 8.16 -6.35
C GLY A 63 -7.78 9.63 -6.02
N LYS A 64 -6.77 10.51 -6.03
CA LYS A 64 -6.97 11.96 -5.87
C LYS A 64 -7.59 12.57 -7.12
N VAL A 65 -7.08 12.21 -8.30
CA VAL A 65 -7.57 12.70 -9.60
C VAL A 65 -9.01 12.25 -9.82
N ALA A 66 -9.35 10.98 -9.57
CA ALA A 66 -10.71 10.46 -9.70
C ALA A 66 -11.71 11.24 -8.83
N ARG A 67 -11.34 11.58 -7.58
CA ARG A 67 -12.18 12.40 -6.70
C ARG A 67 -12.28 13.85 -7.16
N ALA A 68 -11.18 14.45 -7.59
CA ALA A 68 -11.16 15.85 -8.05
C ALA A 68 -11.96 16.07 -9.33
N THR A 69 -11.99 15.04 -10.21
CA THR A 69 -12.70 15.11 -11.50
C THR A 69 -14.13 14.57 -11.44
N ASN A 70 -14.59 14.06 -10.27
CA ASN A 70 -15.86 13.34 -10.13
C ASN A 70 -16.00 12.18 -11.15
N ALA A 71 -14.88 11.54 -11.52
CA ALA A 71 -14.78 10.47 -12.51
C ALA A 71 -14.75 9.08 -11.88
N VAL A 72 -15.38 8.90 -10.74
CA VAL A 72 -15.46 7.60 -10.05
C VAL A 72 -16.46 6.71 -10.78
N SER A 73 -16.02 5.52 -11.23
CA SER A 73 -16.84 4.49 -11.86
C SER A 73 -16.59 3.13 -11.22
N ASP A 74 -17.57 2.22 -11.32
CA ASP A 74 -17.42 0.86 -10.78
C ASP A 74 -16.34 0.09 -11.57
N PHE A 75 -16.30 0.24 -12.90
CA PHE A 75 -15.21 -0.29 -13.71
C PHE A 75 -13.83 0.22 -13.27
N GLY A 76 -13.70 1.54 -13.00
CA GLY A 76 -12.44 2.13 -12.53
C GLY A 76 -11.97 1.53 -11.20
N LYS A 77 -12.89 1.27 -10.27
CA LYS A 77 -12.56 0.64 -8.97
C LYS A 77 -12.10 -0.81 -9.14
N ASP A 78 -12.77 -1.59 -10.01
CA ASP A 78 -12.39 -2.97 -10.26
C ASP A 78 -11.05 -3.06 -10.98
N TYR A 79 -10.83 -2.18 -11.97
CA TYR A 79 -9.57 -2.07 -12.68
C TYR A 79 -8.41 -1.68 -11.76
N ASP A 80 -8.61 -0.68 -10.90
CA ASP A 80 -7.68 -0.23 -9.86
C ASP A 80 -7.27 -1.38 -8.94
N SER A 81 -8.24 -2.15 -8.43
CA SER A 81 -7.96 -3.31 -7.58
C SER A 81 -7.16 -4.42 -8.26
N LEU A 82 -7.36 -4.63 -9.57
CA LEU A 82 -6.56 -5.59 -10.34
C LEU A 82 -5.12 -5.09 -10.52
N CYS A 83 -4.96 -3.80 -10.82
CA CYS A 83 -3.63 -3.17 -10.93
C CYS A 83 -2.89 -3.20 -9.59
N ASP A 84 -3.58 -2.87 -8.50
CA ASP A 84 -3.06 -2.92 -7.14
C ASP A 84 -2.61 -4.32 -6.72
N LEU A 85 -3.35 -5.36 -7.12
CA LEU A 85 -2.94 -6.73 -6.84
C LEU A 85 -1.59 -7.06 -7.48
N ILE A 86 -1.35 -6.58 -8.69
CA ILE A 86 -0.07 -6.80 -9.38
C ILE A 86 1.03 -5.95 -8.74
N SER A 87 0.80 -4.67 -8.53
CA SER A 87 1.83 -3.73 -8.06
C SER A 87 2.17 -3.91 -6.58
N PHE A 88 1.19 -4.28 -5.73
CA PHE A 88 1.36 -4.36 -4.27
C PHE A 88 1.25 -5.79 -3.72
N GLY A 89 0.82 -6.76 -4.52
CA GLY A 89 0.80 -8.17 -4.17
C GLY A 89 1.88 -8.95 -4.90
N VAL A 90 1.81 -8.99 -6.22
CA VAL A 90 2.70 -9.84 -7.04
C VAL A 90 4.12 -9.28 -7.09
N ALA A 91 4.30 -7.98 -7.37
CA ALA A 91 5.63 -7.40 -7.54
C ALA A 91 6.50 -7.52 -6.27
N PRO A 92 6.05 -7.15 -5.04
CA PRO A 92 6.84 -7.35 -3.83
C PRO A 92 7.12 -8.83 -3.52
N SER A 93 6.17 -9.72 -3.88
CA SER A 93 6.34 -11.17 -3.67
C SER A 93 7.40 -11.77 -4.59
N ILE A 94 7.41 -11.37 -5.87
CA ILE A 94 8.44 -11.82 -6.82
C ILE A 94 9.80 -11.21 -6.49
N LEU A 95 9.83 -9.95 -6.05
CA LEU A 95 11.05 -9.32 -5.55
C LEU A 95 11.65 -10.11 -4.37
N PHE A 96 10.82 -10.44 -3.37
CA PHE A 96 11.26 -11.27 -2.24
C PHE A 96 11.71 -12.65 -2.69
N TYR A 97 10.92 -13.33 -3.52
CA TYR A 97 11.23 -14.66 -4.01
C TYR A 97 12.58 -14.68 -4.77
N SER A 98 12.76 -13.77 -5.73
CA SER A 98 13.98 -13.68 -6.53
C SER A 98 15.19 -13.33 -5.67
N TRP A 99 15.07 -12.33 -4.79
CA TRP A 99 16.15 -11.93 -3.89
C TRP A 99 16.53 -13.07 -2.94
N ALA A 100 15.55 -13.75 -2.33
CA ALA A 100 15.80 -14.82 -1.38
C ALA A 100 16.40 -16.06 -2.05
N THR A 101 15.91 -16.45 -3.23
CA THR A 101 16.45 -17.62 -3.94
C THR A 101 17.86 -17.37 -4.48
N ASN A 102 18.16 -16.19 -4.97
CA ASN A 102 19.49 -15.90 -5.49
C ASN A 102 20.57 -15.82 -4.40
N ASN A 103 20.21 -15.43 -3.18
CA ASN A 103 21.19 -15.27 -2.09
C ASN A 103 21.22 -16.45 -1.11
N PHE A 104 20.12 -17.22 -0.93
CA PHE A 104 19.99 -18.17 0.18
C PHE A 104 19.50 -19.58 -0.21
N ILE A 105 19.54 -19.95 -1.50
CA ILE A 105 19.00 -21.24 -1.98
C ILE A 105 19.64 -22.47 -1.33
N SER A 106 20.89 -22.35 -0.86
CA SER A 106 21.61 -23.43 -0.18
C SER A 106 21.24 -23.56 1.30
N GLU A 107 20.60 -22.56 1.90
CA GLU A 107 20.39 -22.48 3.34
C GLU A 107 18.95 -22.80 3.75
N ILE A 108 17.98 -22.56 2.84
CA ILE A 108 16.54 -22.73 3.11
C ILE A 108 15.84 -23.47 1.96
N ASP A 109 14.86 -24.31 2.30
CA ASP A 109 14.00 -24.96 1.30
C ASP A 109 13.22 -23.90 0.51
N ILE A 110 13.41 -23.90 -0.80
CA ILE A 110 12.73 -23.01 -1.75
C ILE A 110 11.20 -23.03 -1.60
N LYS A 111 10.65 -24.15 -1.11
CA LYS A 111 9.21 -24.29 -0.86
C LYS A 111 8.71 -23.33 0.19
N PHE A 112 9.52 -23.03 1.23
CA PHE A 112 9.17 -22.07 2.26
C PHE A 112 9.10 -20.66 1.70
N ILE A 113 10.07 -20.25 0.89
CA ILE A 113 10.12 -18.93 0.23
C ILE A 113 8.91 -18.77 -0.70
N TRP A 114 8.63 -19.82 -1.51
CA TRP A 114 7.48 -19.83 -2.41
C TRP A 114 6.15 -19.71 -1.65
N LEU A 115 5.98 -20.49 -0.57
CA LEU A 115 4.76 -20.49 0.24
C LEU A 115 4.51 -19.12 0.88
N LEU A 116 5.54 -18.47 1.40
CA LEU A 116 5.43 -17.14 2.01
C LEU A 116 5.07 -16.07 0.96
N SER A 117 5.69 -16.13 -0.22
CA SER A 117 5.38 -15.27 -1.35
C SER A 117 3.92 -15.43 -1.80
N PHE A 118 3.46 -16.68 -1.94
CA PHE A 118 2.06 -16.99 -2.27
C PHE A 118 1.10 -16.47 -1.19
N PHE A 119 1.42 -16.68 0.09
CA PHE A 119 0.60 -16.22 1.20
C PHE A 119 0.40 -14.70 1.19
N TYR A 120 1.45 -13.95 0.87
CA TYR A 120 1.38 -12.49 0.74
C TYR A 120 0.46 -12.06 -0.43
N ILE A 121 0.57 -12.69 -1.60
CA ILE A 121 -0.31 -12.43 -2.74
C ILE A 121 -1.77 -12.73 -2.36
N ALA A 122 -2.01 -13.88 -1.75
CA ALA A 122 -3.35 -14.32 -1.37
C ALA A 122 -4.00 -13.34 -0.36
N THR A 123 -3.25 -12.89 0.65
CA THR A 123 -3.75 -11.92 1.64
C THR A 123 -4.00 -10.55 1.03
N THR A 124 -3.17 -10.12 0.07
CA THR A 124 -3.41 -8.88 -0.70
C THR A 124 -4.70 -8.99 -1.52
N ALA A 125 -4.90 -10.10 -2.23
CA ALA A 125 -6.12 -10.35 -3.01
C ALA A 125 -7.38 -10.36 -2.13
N LEU A 126 -7.34 -11.07 -1.00
CA LEU A 126 -8.45 -11.11 -0.03
C LEU A 126 -8.77 -9.72 0.54
N ARG A 127 -7.74 -8.92 0.82
CA ARG A 127 -7.91 -7.56 1.30
C ARG A 127 -8.60 -6.69 0.26
N LEU A 128 -8.16 -6.71 -1.01
CA LEU A 128 -8.75 -5.92 -2.10
C LEU A 128 -10.18 -6.35 -2.37
N ALA A 129 -10.45 -7.65 -2.41
CA ALA A 129 -11.81 -8.19 -2.55
C ALA A 129 -12.73 -7.74 -1.41
N ARG A 130 -12.23 -7.75 -0.14
CA ARG A 130 -12.98 -7.25 1.01
C ARG A 130 -13.25 -5.75 0.92
N PHE A 131 -12.30 -4.96 0.41
CA PHE A 131 -12.45 -3.52 0.26
C PHE A 131 -13.48 -3.13 -0.81
N ASN A 132 -13.59 -3.91 -1.89
CA ASN A 132 -14.58 -3.69 -2.95
C ASN A 132 -15.99 -4.10 -2.54
N ASN A 133 -16.12 -5.00 -1.56
CA ASN A 133 -17.41 -5.43 -1.10
C ASN A 133 -18.08 -4.33 -0.25
N HIS A 134 -19.19 -3.76 -0.73
CA HIS A 134 -19.93 -2.64 -0.12
C HIS A 134 -20.48 -2.94 1.28
N LEU A 135 -20.37 -4.17 1.77
CA LEU A 135 -20.82 -4.63 3.10
C LEU A 135 -19.94 -4.16 4.26
N VAL A 136 -18.73 -3.67 3.97
CA VAL A 136 -17.87 -3.07 5.01
C VAL A 136 -18.29 -1.61 5.18
N LEU A 137 -18.90 -1.28 6.30
CA LEU A 137 -19.19 0.09 6.72
C LEU A 137 -17.93 0.94 6.50
N LYS A 138 -17.94 1.80 5.49
CA LYS A 138 -16.89 2.81 5.29
C LYS A 138 -16.96 3.79 6.45
N SER A 139 -16.20 3.54 7.51
CA SER A 139 -15.87 4.62 8.42
C SER A 139 -14.89 5.53 7.67
N GLU A 140 -15.24 6.81 7.53
CA GLU A 140 -14.43 7.77 6.77
C GLU A 140 -13.02 7.95 7.32
N ASN A 141 -12.77 7.57 8.58
CA ASN A 141 -11.56 7.89 9.34
C ASN A 141 -10.58 6.73 9.54
N TYR A 142 -10.96 5.47 9.25
CA TYR A 142 -10.11 4.30 9.54
C TYR A 142 -10.09 3.31 8.37
N PHE A 143 -8.90 2.77 8.08
CA PHE A 143 -8.76 1.57 7.28
C PHE A 143 -8.83 0.33 8.17
N LEU A 144 -9.59 -0.68 7.79
CA LEU A 144 -9.56 -1.99 8.43
C LEU A 144 -8.42 -2.83 7.82
N GLY A 145 -7.43 -3.13 8.63
CA GLY A 145 -6.20 -3.79 8.22
C GLY A 145 -5.16 -2.86 7.61
N LEU A 146 -3.92 -3.34 7.48
CA LEU A 146 -2.82 -2.61 6.87
C LEU A 146 -3.11 -2.34 5.39
N PRO A 147 -3.02 -1.08 4.89
CA PRO A 147 -3.21 -0.78 3.46
C PRO A 147 -2.22 -1.52 2.56
N SER A 148 -2.67 -2.02 1.37
CA SER A 148 -1.77 -2.74 0.44
C SER A 148 -0.58 -1.90 -0.03
N PRO A 149 -0.69 -0.59 -0.35
CA PRO A 149 0.48 0.21 -0.68
C PRO A 149 1.47 0.34 0.49
N ALA A 150 0.96 0.49 1.72
CA ALA A 150 1.82 0.58 2.91
C ALA A 150 2.53 -0.74 3.23
N SER A 151 1.82 -1.87 3.06
CA SER A 151 2.40 -3.21 3.17
C SER A 151 3.50 -3.44 2.14
N ALA A 152 3.22 -3.11 0.87
CA ALA A 152 4.21 -3.22 -0.21
C ALA A 152 5.44 -2.35 0.05
N THR A 153 5.24 -1.09 0.46
CA THR A 153 6.35 -0.19 0.83
C THR A 153 7.19 -0.80 1.95
N LEU A 154 6.56 -1.28 3.03
CA LEU A 154 7.27 -1.86 4.18
C LEU A 154 8.18 -3.01 3.75
N VAL A 155 7.63 -4.03 3.08
CA VAL A 155 8.40 -5.23 2.72
C VAL A 155 9.48 -4.92 1.68
N THR A 156 9.19 -4.03 0.75
CA THR A 156 10.11 -3.61 -0.31
C THR A 156 11.31 -2.83 0.24
N VAL A 157 11.08 -1.88 1.16
CA VAL A 157 12.19 -1.11 1.74
C VAL A 157 13.03 -1.94 2.73
N MET A 158 12.46 -2.97 3.36
CA MET A 158 13.24 -3.92 4.17
C MET A 158 14.22 -4.71 3.28
N ILE A 159 13.78 -5.15 2.09
CA ILE A 159 14.67 -5.78 1.11
C ILE A 159 15.73 -4.77 0.64
N TRP A 160 15.33 -3.49 0.42
CA TRP A 160 16.27 -2.44 0.01
C TRP A 160 17.43 -2.27 0.97
N GLN A 161 17.14 -2.28 2.28
CA GLN A 161 18.18 -2.23 3.31
C GLN A 161 19.19 -3.38 3.17
N CYS A 162 18.70 -4.59 2.91
CA CYS A 162 19.59 -5.73 2.71
C CYS A 162 20.42 -5.63 1.42
N VAL A 163 19.82 -5.11 0.34
CA VAL A 163 20.54 -4.93 -0.94
C VAL A 163 21.66 -3.89 -0.80
N ILE A 164 21.39 -2.73 -0.17
CA ILE A 164 22.39 -1.65 -0.04
C ILE A 164 23.51 -2.02 0.93
N HIS A 165 23.16 -2.64 2.06
CA HIS A 165 24.16 -2.95 3.09
C HIS A 165 24.79 -4.33 2.92
N SER A 166 24.47 -5.04 1.82
CA SER A 166 24.96 -6.39 1.54
C SER A 166 24.81 -7.32 2.75
N PHE A 167 23.62 -7.30 3.36
CA PHE A 167 23.28 -8.21 4.45
C PHE A 167 22.96 -9.59 3.87
N ASP A 168 23.99 -10.44 3.76
CA ASP A 168 23.93 -11.78 3.11
C ASP A 168 23.74 -12.91 4.12
N GLY A 169 23.41 -12.61 5.37
CA GLY A 169 23.23 -13.63 6.41
C GLY A 169 21.81 -14.18 6.49
N LEU A 170 21.67 -15.44 6.95
CA LEU A 170 20.38 -16.09 7.22
C LEU A 170 19.47 -15.23 8.12
N ASN A 171 20.06 -14.46 9.03
CA ASN A 171 19.32 -13.53 9.91
C ASN A 171 18.58 -12.44 9.10
N ALA A 172 19.13 -11.95 7.99
CA ALA A 172 18.50 -10.98 7.13
C ALA A 172 17.26 -11.60 6.47
N LEU A 173 17.38 -12.80 5.93
CA LEU A 173 16.27 -13.54 5.34
C LEU A 173 15.15 -13.79 6.36
N ILE A 174 15.48 -14.27 7.55
CA ILE A 174 14.52 -14.51 8.63
C ILE A 174 13.81 -13.21 9.00
N THR A 175 14.54 -12.10 9.13
CA THR A 175 13.95 -10.78 9.45
C THR A 175 12.96 -10.36 8.38
N ILE A 176 13.31 -10.44 7.10
CA ILE A 176 12.41 -10.08 6.01
C ILE A 176 11.20 -11.03 5.97
N ALA A 177 11.39 -12.32 6.16
CA ALA A 177 10.32 -13.31 6.21
C ALA A 177 9.31 -13.00 7.34
N ILE A 178 9.79 -12.55 8.50
CA ILE A 178 8.95 -12.09 9.59
C ILE A 178 8.13 -10.85 9.18
N PHE A 179 8.75 -9.85 8.55
CA PHE A 179 8.02 -8.68 8.05
C PHE A 179 6.98 -9.04 6.98
N PHE A 180 7.29 -9.98 6.08
CA PHE A 180 6.34 -10.50 5.09
C PHE A 180 5.13 -11.16 5.76
N LEU A 181 5.39 -12.03 6.74
CA LEU A 181 4.33 -12.72 7.48
C LEU A 181 3.46 -11.73 8.28
N LEU A 182 4.09 -10.80 9.01
CA LEU A 182 3.40 -9.77 9.77
C LEU A 182 2.54 -8.89 8.86
N ALA A 183 3.09 -8.41 7.76
CA ALA A 183 2.38 -7.58 6.79
C ALA A 183 1.16 -8.33 6.21
N SER A 184 1.32 -9.61 5.87
CA SER A 184 0.25 -10.49 5.38
C SER A 184 -0.89 -10.64 6.39
N ILE A 185 -0.57 -10.94 7.63
CA ILE A 185 -1.55 -11.09 8.71
C ILE A 185 -2.27 -9.76 8.99
N LEU A 186 -1.51 -8.66 9.03
CA LEU A 186 -2.06 -7.34 9.31
C LEU A 186 -2.98 -6.82 8.21
N MET A 187 -2.73 -7.16 6.94
CA MET A 187 -3.63 -6.82 5.83
C MET A 187 -5.03 -7.37 5.99
N VAL A 188 -5.17 -8.61 6.48
CA VAL A 188 -6.48 -9.28 6.67
C VAL A 188 -7.08 -8.99 8.06
N SER A 189 -6.30 -8.45 8.99
CA SER A 189 -6.74 -8.14 10.35
C SER A 189 -7.89 -7.12 10.39
N LYS A 190 -8.55 -7.02 11.55
CA LYS A 190 -9.57 -5.99 11.84
C LYS A 190 -8.99 -4.76 12.55
N ILE A 191 -7.66 -4.65 12.61
CA ILE A 191 -6.97 -3.54 13.25
C ILE A 191 -7.27 -2.25 12.49
N LYS A 192 -7.60 -1.19 13.22
CA LYS A 192 -7.91 0.12 12.64
C LYS A 192 -6.61 0.89 12.44
N TYR A 193 -6.30 1.22 11.18
CA TYR A 193 -5.20 2.10 10.82
C TYR A 193 -5.73 3.49 10.47
N ASN A 194 -5.07 4.54 10.94
CA ASN A 194 -5.44 5.91 10.63
C ASN A 194 -5.37 6.17 9.11
N SER A 195 -6.44 6.74 8.57
CA SER A 195 -6.50 7.19 7.19
C SER A 195 -6.01 8.64 7.12
N PHE A 196 -4.89 8.89 6.43
CA PHE A 196 -4.41 10.25 6.15
C PHE A 196 -5.29 11.02 5.13
N LYS A 197 -6.52 10.52 4.87
CA LYS A 197 -7.45 11.12 3.87
C LYS A 197 -8.10 12.42 4.34
N ASP A 198 -8.02 12.75 5.61
CA ASP A 198 -8.71 13.92 6.14
C ASP A 198 -7.90 15.21 5.87
N LEU A 199 -8.09 15.75 4.64
CA LEU A 199 -7.54 17.05 4.23
C LEU A 199 -8.00 18.20 5.16
N ARG A 200 -9.08 18.01 5.94
CA ARG A 200 -9.53 18.96 6.95
C ARG A 200 -8.53 19.08 8.10
N THR A 201 -7.79 18.03 8.39
CA THR A 201 -6.72 18.05 9.39
C THR A 201 -5.53 18.89 8.90
N LEU A 202 -5.22 18.85 7.59
CA LEU A 202 -4.17 19.68 6.98
C LEU A 202 -4.51 21.19 7.06
N ASN A 203 -5.80 21.57 6.88
CA ASN A 203 -6.23 22.96 7.02
C ASN A 203 -6.22 23.48 8.49
N ARG A 204 -6.10 22.59 9.46
CA ARG A 204 -5.95 22.92 10.90
C ARG A 204 -4.54 22.71 11.43
N MET A 205 -3.60 22.27 10.59
CA MET A 205 -2.20 22.14 11.01
C MET A 205 -1.61 23.53 11.25
N PRO A 206 -0.97 23.74 12.42
CA PRO A 206 -0.23 24.96 12.63
C PRO A 206 0.89 25.06 11.59
N PHE A 207 1.29 26.29 11.24
CA PHE A 207 2.30 26.57 10.22
C PHE A 207 3.56 25.72 10.37
N ASN A 208 3.95 25.43 11.61
CA ASN A 208 5.09 24.55 11.94
C ASN A 208 4.88 23.09 11.45
N GLY A 209 3.64 22.60 11.41
CA GLY A 209 3.33 21.27 10.86
C GLY A 209 3.44 21.20 9.33
N ALA A 210 3.15 22.30 8.64
CA ALA A 210 3.28 22.37 7.19
C ALA A 210 4.75 22.31 6.72
N LEU A 211 5.70 22.76 7.57
CA LEU A 211 7.14 22.68 7.30
C LEU A 211 7.69 21.24 7.35
N LEU A 212 6.99 20.30 8.03
CA LEU A 212 7.42 18.88 8.08
C LEU A 212 7.30 18.21 6.71
N ILE A 213 6.36 18.61 5.86
CA ILE A 213 6.17 17.99 4.54
C ILE A 213 7.39 18.19 3.63
N PRO A 214 7.86 19.45 3.37
CA PRO A 214 9.07 19.64 2.58
C PRO A 214 10.31 19.08 3.26
N LEU A 215 10.39 19.09 4.58
CA LEU A 215 11.51 18.49 5.32
C LEU A 215 11.59 16.98 5.07
N ILE A 216 10.48 16.24 5.20
CA ILE A 216 10.42 14.81 4.90
C ILE A 216 10.78 14.55 3.44
N PHE A 217 10.30 15.38 2.52
CA PHE A 217 10.62 15.24 1.10
C PHE A 217 12.13 15.42 0.82
N ILE A 218 12.78 16.40 1.46
CA ILE A 218 14.24 16.60 1.37
C ILE A 218 14.98 15.38 1.94
N LEU A 219 14.54 14.86 3.09
CA LEU A 219 15.16 13.69 3.71
C LEU A 219 15.02 12.44 2.83
N ILE A 220 13.88 12.25 2.16
CA ILE A 220 13.70 11.16 1.19
C ILE A 220 14.64 11.30 0.00
N ILE A 221 14.88 12.52 -0.51
CA ILE A 221 15.84 12.73 -1.61
C ILE A 221 17.27 12.43 -1.16
N MET A 222 17.62 12.74 0.08
CA MET A 222 18.98 12.51 0.61
C MET A 222 19.24 11.04 0.92
N ASP A 223 18.25 10.35 1.50
CA ASP A 223 18.42 8.96 1.96
C ASP A 223 17.06 8.22 1.95
N ALA A 224 16.57 7.93 0.75
CA ALA A 224 15.28 7.25 0.57
C ALA A 224 15.16 5.92 1.33
N PRO A 225 16.17 5.00 1.30
CA PRO A 225 16.07 3.71 1.95
C PRO A 225 15.84 3.81 3.46
N ASN A 226 16.64 4.64 4.14
CA ASN A 226 16.55 4.78 5.60
C ASN A 226 15.28 5.53 6.03
N VAL A 227 14.92 6.59 5.33
CA VAL A 227 13.74 7.41 5.67
C VAL A 227 12.45 6.63 5.42
N LEU A 228 12.33 5.95 4.27
CA LEU A 228 11.14 5.17 3.95
C LEU A 228 10.98 3.94 4.86
N SER A 229 12.09 3.28 5.24
CA SER A 229 12.05 2.17 6.21
C SER A 229 11.59 2.64 7.58
N LEU A 230 12.11 3.76 8.07
CA LEU A 230 11.68 4.35 9.34
C LEU A 230 10.19 4.72 9.32
N LEU A 231 9.73 5.41 8.27
CA LEU A 231 8.33 5.80 8.12
C LEU A 231 7.39 4.58 8.06
N SER A 232 7.79 3.53 7.34
CA SER A 232 7.01 2.31 7.21
C SER A 232 6.89 1.56 8.53
N ILE A 233 7.98 1.47 9.31
CA ILE A 233 7.98 0.84 10.63
C ILE A 233 7.13 1.65 11.62
N VAL A 234 7.29 2.98 11.65
CA VAL A 234 6.48 3.86 12.49
C VAL A 234 4.99 3.71 12.18
N TYR A 235 4.63 3.63 10.89
CA TYR A 235 3.24 3.41 10.46
C TYR A 235 2.71 2.05 10.92
N LEU A 236 3.48 0.99 10.75
CA LEU A 236 3.13 -0.36 11.22
C LEU A 236 2.90 -0.39 12.73
N VAL A 237 3.84 0.16 13.51
CA VAL A 237 3.78 0.20 14.99
C VAL A 237 2.62 1.06 15.47
N SER A 238 2.33 2.17 14.81
CA SER A 238 1.21 3.05 15.16
C SER A 238 -0.13 2.30 15.15
N GLY A 239 -0.40 1.46 14.14
CA GLY A 239 -1.62 0.66 14.06
C GLY A 239 -1.72 -0.36 15.20
N LEU A 240 -0.63 -1.05 15.51
CA LEU A 240 -0.57 -2.00 16.62
C LEU A 240 -0.77 -1.31 17.97
N PHE A 241 -0.19 -0.13 18.16
CA PHE A 241 -0.33 0.67 19.38
C PHE A 241 -1.79 1.12 19.59
N PHE A 242 -2.45 1.66 18.56
CA PHE A 242 -3.86 2.05 18.67
C PHE A 242 -4.77 0.84 18.92
N ALA A 243 -4.49 -0.31 18.31
CA ALA A 243 -5.23 -1.54 18.58
C ALA A 243 -5.09 -2.01 20.03
N SER A 244 -3.89 -1.97 20.58
CA SER A 244 -3.66 -2.34 22.00
C SER A 244 -4.38 -1.41 22.96
N LEU A 245 -4.39 -0.10 22.69
CA LEU A 245 -5.14 0.87 23.48
C LEU A 245 -6.65 0.64 23.43
N GLU A 246 -7.21 0.30 22.27
CA GLU A 246 -8.64 0.00 22.14
C GLU A 246 -9.04 -1.25 22.94
N VAL A 247 -8.23 -2.30 22.90
CA VAL A 247 -8.43 -3.52 23.71
C VAL A 247 -8.39 -3.20 25.20
N PHE A 248 -7.41 -2.41 25.64
CA PHE A 248 -7.24 -2.02 27.04
C PHE A 248 -8.44 -1.19 27.55
N ARG A 249 -8.89 -0.20 26.78
CA ARG A 249 -10.09 0.61 27.10
C ARG A 249 -11.35 -0.25 27.23
N ASN A 250 -11.53 -1.21 26.32
CA ASN A 250 -12.70 -2.11 26.37
C ASN A 250 -12.65 -3.04 27.57
N GLN A 251 -11.47 -3.44 28.05
CA GLN A 251 -11.33 -4.25 29.26
C GLN A 251 -11.66 -3.46 30.53
N ILE A 252 -11.24 -2.18 30.59
CA ILE A 252 -11.58 -1.29 31.72
C ILE A 252 -13.09 -1.05 31.77
N ALA A 253 -13.71 -0.68 30.65
CA ALA A 253 -15.14 -0.45 30.58
C ALA A 253 -15.99 -1.68 31.01
N LYS A 254 -15.51 -2.90 30.65
CA LYS A 254 -16.14 -4.14 31.11
C LYS A 254 -15.99 -4.36 32.62
N LYS A 255 -14.87 -3.96 33.23
CA LYS A 255 -14.66 -4.08 34.68
C LYS A 255 -15.53 -3.08 35.45
N GLU A 256 -15.69 -1.86 34.94
CA GLU A 256 -16.52 -0.84 35.58
C GLU A 256 -18.03 -1.17 35.47
N GLY A 257 -18.48 -1.75 34.35
CA GLY A 257 -19.87 -2.23 34.17
C GLY A 257 -20.25 -3.41 35.08
N ASN A 258 -19.31 -4.29 35.43
CA ASN A 258 -19.56 -5.43 36.31
C ASN A 258 -19.48 -5.08 37.81
N VAL A 259 -19.16 -3.84 38.18
CA VAL A 259 -19.10 -3.37 39.60
C VAL A 259 -20.37 -2.61 39.97
N SER A 260 -21.27 -2.32 38.99
CA SER A 260 -22.51 -1.56 39.16
C SER A 260 -23.78 -2.45 39.21
N ASP A 261 -23.66 -3.76 39.06
CA ASP A 261 -24.69 -4.79 39.32
C ASP A 261 -24.37 -5.53 40.64
#